data_d66f0b6b432e257c5021a70498ca2c3a
#
_entry.id   d66f0b6b432e257c5021a70498ca2c3a
#
_cell.length_a   1.000
_cell.length_b   1.000
_cell.length_c   1.000
_cell.angle_alpha   90.00
_cell.angle_beta   90.00
_cell.angle_gamma   90.00
#
_symmetry.space_group_name_H-M   'P 1'
#
loop_
_entity.id
_entity.type
_entity.pdbx_description
1 polymer ?
#
loop_
_entity_poly.entity_id
_entity_poly.type
_entity_poly.pdbx_seq_one_letter_code
_entity_poly.pdbx_strand_id
1 'polypeptide(L)'
;MFAEYNRDVSHNYLILHGDETINTTSYQVRILTGNTMSSILKCRMQGLDGTWLFSYDITSKQSLASFYEQRKLQGEDLEMILKGFLHVIEEMAEFLLNTEQLVLCPEYIFLDVEKKEVSFCCLPDYHHPVQEQFRELTEYLLPKLDHEDPTAVNLGY
;
A
#
# COMPACT_ATOMS: atom_id res chain seq x y z
N MET A 1 -6.61 -5.35 12.16
CA MET A 1 -5.39 -4.54 11.92
C MET A 1 -5.57 -3.16 12.55
N PHE A 2 -4.61 -2.74 13.31
CA PHE A 2 -4.64 -1.45 14.01
C PHE A 2 -3.50 -0.58 13.48
N ALA A 3 -3.77 0.69 13.20
CA ALA A 3 -2.80 1.59 12.58
C ALA A 3 -2.55 2.83 13.44
N GLU A 4 -1.31 3.28 13.46
CA GLU A 4 -0.91 4.52 14.11
C GLU A 4 0.01 5.30 13.17
N TYR A 5 0.07 6.62 13.36
CA TYR A 5 1.00 7.48 12.64
C TYR A 5 1.98 8.09 13.63
N ASN A 6 3.26 8.02 13.31
CA ASN A 6 4.32 8.59 14.13
C ASN A 6 5.14 9.58 13.30
N ARG A 7 5.44 10.73 13.86
CA ARG A 7 6.17 11.80 13.19
C ARG A 7 7.40 12.18 13.99
N ASP A 8 8.53 12.12 13.30
CA ASP A 8 9.84 12.56 13.77
C ASP A 8 10.17 13.91 13.11
N VAL A 9 11.29 14.52 13.43
CA VAL A 9 11.73 15.82 12.89
C VAL A 9 11.81 15.81 11.36
N SER A 10 12.28 14.72 10.77
CA SER A 10 12.51 14.61 9.32
C SER A 10 11.73 13.52 8.62
N HIS A 11 11.01 12.67 9.36
CA HIS A 11 10.35 11.49 8.79
C HIS A 11 8.94 11.30 9.35
N ASN A 12 8.07 10.74 8.52
CA ASN A 12 6.74 10.29 8.92
C ASN A 12 6.67 8.77 8.75
N TYR A 13 6.04 8.10 9.70
CA TYR A 13 5.90 6.63 9.67
C TYR A 13 4.45 6.22 9.85
N LEU A 14 4.05 5.23 9.07
CA LEU A 14 2.83 4.47 9.32
C LEU A 14 3.23 3.24 10.13
N ILE A 15 2.54 2.99 11.24
CA ILE A 15 2.80 1.82 12.09
C ILE A 15 1.59 0.93 12.07
N LEU A 16 1.75 -0.29 11.58
CA LEU A 16 0.71 -1.30 11.58
C LEU A 16 1.01 -2.34 12.66
N HIS A 17 0.00 -2.67 13.44
CA HIS A 17 0.13 -3.66 14.51
C HIS A 17 -0.13 -5.05 13.94
N GLY A 18 0.88 -5.92 14.08
CA GLY A 18 0.78 -7.30 13.65
C GLY A 18 0.19 -8.20 14.73
N ASP A 19 -0.10 -9.44 14.33
CA ASP A 19 -0.58 -10.47 15.24
C ASP A 19 0.59 -10.97 16.12
N GLU A 20 0.27 -11.39 17.34
CA GLU A 20 1.25 -11.98 18.28
C GLU A 20 1.86 -13.27 17.74
N THR A 21 1.16 -13.95 16.85
CA THR A 21 1.59 -15.24 16.31
C THR A 21 2.55 -15.14 15.12
N ILE A 22 2.95 -13.93 14.73
CA ILE A 22 3.84 -13.74 13.59
C ILE A 22 5.17 -14.44 13.80
N ASN A 23 5.55 -15.27 12.82
CA ASN A 23 6.85 -15.93 12.81
C ASN A 23 7.89 -14.95 12.26
N THR A 24 8.67 -14.34 13.16
CA THR A 24 9.66 -13.31 12.81
C THR A 24 10.86 -13.87 12.02
N THR A 25 11.01 -15.20 11.97
CA THR A 25 12.07 -15.85 11.21
C THR A 25 11.58 -16.37 9.86
N SER A 26 10.32 -16.13 9.50
CA SER A 26 9.79 -16.58 8.22
C SER A 26 10.47 -15.89 7.05
N TYR A 27 10.46 -16.54 5.90
CA TYR A 27 11.02 -15.99 4.67
C TYR A 27 10.38 -14.63 4.33
N GLN A 28 9.04 -14.52 4.47
CA GLN A 28 8.29 -13.32 4.15
C GLN A 28 8.78 -12.12 4.97
N VAL A 29 8.89 -12.30 6.28
CA VAL A 29 9.35 -11.23 7.18
C VAL A 29 10.78 -10.82 6.84
N ARG A 30 11.65 -11.79 6.60
CA ARG A 30 13.07 -11.53 6.28
C ARG A 30 13.23 -10.76 4.98
N ILE A 31 12.44 -11.10 3.97
CA ILE A 31 12.48 -10.38 2.68
C ILE A 31 11.98 -8.95 2.86
N LEU A 32 10.85 -8.76 3.53
CA LEU A 32 10.26 -7.43 3.72
C LEU A 32 11.14 -6.50 4.54
N THR A 33 11.81 -7.00 5.56
CA THR A 33 12.64 -6.17 6.44
C THR A 33 14.07 -6.01 5.96
N GLY A 34 14.56 -6.94 5.14
CA GLY A 34 15.96 -6.98 4.70
C GLY A 34 16.24 -6.39 3.32
N ASN A 35 15.20 -6.10 2.53
CA ASN A 35 15.37 -5.63 1.17
C ASN A 35 14.67 -4.30 0.93
N THR A 36 15.16 -3.54 -0.03
CA THR A 36 14.50 -2.33 -0.52
C THR A 36 13.84 -2.64 -1.85
N MET A 37 12.54 -2.46 -1.94
CA MET A 37 11.75 -2.73 -3.14
C MET A 37 11.14 -1.43 -3.65
N SER A 38 11.00 -1.28 -4.98
CA SER A 38 10.57 -0.02 -5.57
C SER A 38 9.10 0.30 -5.35
N SER A 39 8.25 -0.71 -5.28
CA SER A 39 6.80 -0.54 -5.14
C SER A 39 6.27 -0.80 -3.75
N ILE A 40 7.10 -1.35 -2.86
CA ILE A 40 6.71 -1.71 -1.51
C ILE A 40 7.49 -0.83 -0.54
N LEU A 41 6.77 -0.16 0.36
CA LEU A 41 7.38 0.68 1.37
C LEU A 41 8.32 -0.14 2.26
N LYS A 42 9.48 0.42 2.54
CA LYS A 42 10.46 -0.22 3.41
C LYS A 42 9.84 -0.46 4.78
N CYS A 43 9.91 -1.70 5.23
CA CYS A 43 9.30 -2.15 6.48
C CYS A 43 10.37 -2.40 7.52
N ARG A 44 10.13 -1.92 8.74
CA ARG A 44 10.94 -2.25 9.92
C ARG A 44 10.03 -2.91 10.94
N MET A 45 10.58 -3.89 11.65
CA MET A 45 9.84 -4.65 12.64
C MET A 45 10.36 -4.34 14.03
N GLN A 46 9.44 -4.13 14.97
CA GLN A 46 9.78 -3.83 16.37
C GLN A 46 8.84 -4.58 17.30
N GLY A 47 9.38 -5.23 18.33
CA GLY A 47 8.55 -5.86 19.34
C GLY A 47 8.21 -4.86 20.46
N LEU A 48 6.93 -4.90 20.89
CA LEU A 48 6.46 -4.04 21.98
C LEU A 48 5.33 -4.77 22.73
N ASP A 49 5.53 -5.01 24.02
CA ASP A 49 4.52 -5.60 24.91
C ASP A 49 3.87 -6.89 24.38
N GLY A 50 4.69 -7.77 23.82
CA GLY A 50 4.20 -9.06 23.30
C GLY A 50 3.59 -9.00 21.91
N THR A 51 3.55 -7.83 21.28
CA THR A 51 3.06 -7.67 19.91
C THR A 51 4.18 -7.19 18.99
N TRP A 52 3.98 -7.34 17.69
CA TRP A 52 4.92 -6.86 16.69
C TRP A 52 4.35 -5.65 15.98
N LEU A 53 5.20 -4.61 15.85
CA LEU A 53 4.86 -3.39 15.11
C LEU A 53 5.67 -3.38 13.81
N PHE A 54 4.99 -3.04 12.71
CA PHE A 54 5.62 -2.87 11.42
C PHE A 54 5.55 -1.41 11.02
N SER A 55 6.73 -0.79 10.90
CA SER A 55 6.86 0.64 10.62
C SER A 55 7.25 0.85 9.16
N TYR A 56 6.50 1.71 8.46
CA TYR A 56 6.71 2.02 7.05
C TYR A 56 7.02 3.51 6.91
N ASP A 57 8.11 3.84 6.21
CA ASP A 57 8.47 5.23 5.97
C ASP A 57 7.57 5.81 4.87
N ILE A 58 6.75 6.79 5.25
CA ILE A 58 5.81 7.47 4.35
C ILE A 58 6.16 8.96 4.17
N THR A 59 7.40 9.32 4.44
CA THR A 59 7.87 10.71 4.33
C THR A 59 7.61 11.25 2.92
N SER A 60 7.03 12.44 2.85
CA SER A 60 6.67 13.13 1.61
C SER A 60 5.64 12.39 0.74
N LYS A 61 4.88 11.48 1.34
CA LYS A 61 3.82 10.74 0.66
C LYS A 61 2.48 11.00 1.32
N GLN A 62 1.42 10.79 0.56
CA GLN A 62 0.05 10.97 1.03
C GLN A 62 -0.77 9.75 0.63
N SER A 63 -1.65 9.28 1.52
CA SER A 63 -2.51 8.14 1.20
C SER A 63 -3.48 8.49 0.08
N LEU A 64 -3.92 7.49 -0.68
CA LEU A 64 -4.94 7.70 -1.71
C LEU A 64 -6.23 8.24 -1.09
N ALA A 65 -6.63 7.72 0.07
CA ALA A 65 -7.84 8.16 0.75
C ALA A 65 -7.77 9.66 1.07
N SER A 66 -6.64 10.13 1.57
CA SER A 66 -6.44 11.55 1.89
C SER A 66 -6.37 12.41 0.63
N PHE A 67 -5.61 11.98 -0.38
CA PHE A 67 -5.38 12.78 -1.58
C PHE A 67 -6.66 12.97 -2.40
N TYR A 68 -7.48 11.92 -2.51
CA TYR A 68 -8.74 11.96 -3.30
C TYR A 68 -9.98 12.21 -2.45
N GLU A 69 -9.83 12.65 -1.21
CA GLU A 69 -10.95 13.00 -0.35
C GLU A 69 -11.80 14.13 -0.94
N GLN A 70 -11.14 15.14 -1.51
CA GLN A 70 -11.77 16.33 -2.07
C GLN A 70 -11.46 16.52 -3.55
N ARG A 71 -10.85 15.54 -4.20
CA ARG A 71 -10.45 15.62 -5.60
C ARG A 71 -11.05 14.47 -6.38
N LYS A 72 -11.41 14.73 -7.62
CA LYS A 72 -11.86 13.69 -8.53
C LYS A 72 -10.67 12.96 -9.12
N LEU A 73 -10.86 11.68 -9.39
CA LEU A 73 -9.86 10.83 -10.01
C LEU A 73 -9.88 11.06 -11.52
N GLN A 74 -8.76 11.48 -12.09
CA GLN A 74 -8.60 11.66 -13.53
C GLN A 74 -8.13 10.35 -14.16
N GLY A 75 -8.21 10.26 -15.50
CA GLY A 75 -7.73 9.08 -16.21
C GLY A 75 -6.25 8.79 -15.98
N GLU A 76 -5.43 9.84 -15.91
CA GLU A 76 -4.01 9.71 -15.59
C GLU A 76 -3.79 9.09 -14.21
N ASP A 77 -4.62 9.47 -13.24
CA ASP A 77 -4.54 8.96 -11.87
C ASP A 77 -4.87 7.47 -11.83
N LEU A 78 -5.94 7.08 -12.50
CA LEU A 78 -6.36 5.68 -12.55
C LEU A 78 -5.29 4.83 -13.24
N GLU A 79 -4.72 5.32 -14.34
CA GLU A 79 -3.63 4.65 -15.04
C GLU A 79 -2.42 4.46 -14.14
N MET A 80 -2.04 5.51 -13.40
CA MET A 80 -0.92 5.46 -12.45
C MET A 80 -1.13 4.40 -11.37
N ILE A 81 -2.35 4.34 -10.79
CA ILE A 81 -2.69 3.36 -9.75
C ILE A 81 -2.67 1.95 -10.30
N LEU A 82 -3.24 1.72 -11.49
CA LEU A 82 -3.26 0.40 -12.10
C LEU A 82 -1.87 -0.08 -12.50
N LYS A 83 -1.05 0.80 -13.06
CA LYS A 83 0.35 0.47 -13.37
C LYS A 83 1.13 0.14 -12.12
N GLY A 84 0.92 0.92 -11.05
CA GLY A 84 1.56 0.65 -9.76
C GLY A 84 1.16 -0.71 -9.20
N PHE A 85 -0.12 -1.04 -9.30
CA PHE A 85 -0.60 -2.35 -8.85
C PHE A 85 0.04 -3.50 -9.63
N LEU A 86 0.08 -3.40 -10.96
CA LEU A 86 0.72 -4.42 -11.78
C LEU A 86 2.21 -4.55 -11.44
N HIS A 87 2.88 -3.43 -11.23
CA HIS A 87 4.30 -3.43 -10.89
C HIS A 87 4.57 -4.08 -9.52
N VAL A 88 3.73 -3.82 -8.51
CA VAL A 88 3.91 -4.43 -7.20
C VAL A 88 3.67 -5.94 -7.24
N ILE A 89 2.71 -6.40 -8.03
CA ILE A 89 2.46 -7.83 -8.19
C ILE A 89 3.67 -8.51 -8.85
N GLU A 90 4.24 -7.91 -9.87
CA GLU A 90 5.46 -8.41 -10.52
C GLU A 90 6.64 -8.46 -9.54
N GLU A 91 6.82 -7.41 -8.75
CA GLU A 91 7.90 -7.34 -7.77
C GLU A 91 7.72 -8.37 -6.67
N MET A 92 6.51 -8.58 -6.19
CA MET A 92 6.23 -9.63 -5.20
C MET A 92 6.54 -11.02 -5.76
N ALA A 93 6.25 -11.24 -7.03
CA ALA A 93 6.59 -12.51 -7.70
C ALA A 93 8.11 -12.71 -7.77
N GLU A 94 8.87 -11.67 -8.07
CA GLU A 94 10.33 -11.74 -8.10
C GLU A 94 10.93 -12.14 -6.75
N PHE A 95 10.35 -11.63 -5.67
CA PHE A 95 10.82 -11.93 -4.30
C PHE A 95 10.10 -13.12 -3.67
N LEU A 96 9.25 -13.81 -4.42
CA LEU A 96 8.48 -14.97 -3.96
C LEU A 96 7.61 -14.65 -2.74
N LEU A 97 7.05 -13.46 -2.70
CA LEU A 97 6.16 -13.02 -1.64
C LEU A 97 4.72 -13.44 -1.93
N ASN A 98 3.98 -13.74 -0.86
CA ASN A 98 2.57 -14.10 -0.97
C ASN A 98 1.72 -12.84 -1.16
N THR A 99 0.95 -12.78 -2.26
CA THR A 99 0.13 -11.62 -2.59
C THR A 99 -0.99 -11.35 -1.57
N GLU A 100 -1.37 -12.32 -0.77
CA GLU A 100 -2.34 -12.12 0.32
C GLU A 100 -1.83 -11.16 1.40
N GLN A 101 -0.52 -10.93 1.46
CA GLN A 101 0.08 -9.99 2.40
C GLN A 101 0.10 -8.54 1.90
N LEU A 102 -0.28 -8.32 0.64
CA LEU A 102 -0.42 -6.99 0.08
C LEU A 102 -1.66 -6.31 0.67
N VAL A 103 -1.51 -5.08 1.15
CA VAL A 103 -2.59 -4.31 1.75
C VAL A 103 -3.11 -3.30 0.73
N LEU A 104 -4.33 -3.49 0.23
CA LEU A 104 -4.94 -2.65 -0.82
C LEU A 104 -5.99 -1.68 -0.27
N CYS A 105 -5.90 -1.32 1.00
CA CYS A 105 -6.78 -0.30 1.57
C CYS A 105 -6.32 1.08 1.11
N PRO A 106 -7.22 1.95 0.61
CA PRO A 106 -6.84 3.29 0.16
C PRO A 106 -6.14 4.13 1.22
N GLU A 107 -6.39 3.88 2.50
CA GLU A 107 -5.74 4.54 3.62
C GLU A 107 -4.27 4.17 3.74
N TYR A 108 -3.85 3.04 3.15
CA TYR A 108 -2.50 2.51 3.27
C TYR A 108 -1.79 2.32 1.94
N ILE A 109 -2.33 2.89 0.87
CA ILE A 109 -1.65 3.02 -0.42
C ILE A 109 -1.19 4.48 -0.52
N PHE A 110 0.11 4.68 -0.72
CA PHE A 110 0.72 6.00 -0.62
C PHE A 110 1.20 6.52 -1.96
N LEU A 111 0.89 7.79 -2.20
CA LEU A 111 1.21 8.49 -3.42
C LEU A 111 2.38 9.46 -3.18
N ASP A 112 3.40 9.37 -4.02
CA ASP A 112 4.40 10.41 -4.16
C ASP A 112 3.94 11.33 -5.29
N VAL A 113 3.43 12.51 -4.94
CA VAL A 113 2.83 13.44 -5.88
C VAL A 113 3.82 13.94 -6.91
N GLU A 114 5.06 14.19 -6.49
CA GLU A 114 6.12 14.70 -7.38
C GLU A 114 6.54 13.67 -8.42
N LYS A 115 6.74 12.44 -7.98
CA LYS A 115 7.18 11.34 -8.87
C LYS A 115 6.03 10.68 -9.62
N LYS A 116 4.79 10.94 -9.21
CA LYS A 116 3.60 10.27 -9.75
C LYS A 116 3.69 8.76 -9.67
N GLU A 117 4.08 8.29 -8.51
CA GLU A 117 4.22 6.86 -8.22
C GLU A 117 3.42 6.49 -6.98
N VAL A 118 2.89 5.27 -6.96
CA VAL A 118 2.22 4.73 -5.78
C VAL A 118 3.08 3.64 -5.15
N SER A 119 3.04 3.58 -3.83
CA SER A 119 3.73 2.57 -3.04
C SER A 119 2.76 1.86 -2.13
N PHE A 120 3.03 0.59 -1.87
CA PHE A 120 2.12 -0.29 -1.15
C PHE A 120 2.77 -0.81 0.13
N CYS A 121 1.94 -1.19 1.09
CA CYS A 121 2.37 -1.90 2.28
C CYS A 121 2.17 -3.39 2.10
N CYS A 122 3.16 -4.18 2.52
CA CYS A 122 2.99 -5.61 2.74
C CYS A 122 3.07 -5.86 4.23
N LEU A 123 2.08 -6.53 4.77
CA LEU A 123 2.03 -6.85 6.19
C LEU A 123 2.18 -8.35 6.39
N PRO A 124 3.27 -8.81 7.05
CA PRO A 124 3.40 -10.23 7.37
C PRO A 124 2.21 -10.73 8.16
N ASP A 125 1.77 -11.94 7.85
CA ASP A 125 0.62 -12.60 8.48
C ASP A 125 -0.74 -11.96 8.15
N TYR A 126 -0.80 -11.06 7.16
CA TYR A 126 -2.04 -10.54 6.62
C TYR A 126 -2.53 -11.52 5.54
N HIS A 127 -3.73 -12.04 5.69
CA HIS A 127 -4.25 -13.09 4.81
C HIS A 127 -5.59 -12.65 4.20
N HIS A 128 -5.50 -11.83 3.16
CA HIS A 128 -6.67 -11.39 2.40
C HIS A 128 -6.43 -11.62 0.91
N PRO A 129 -7.28 -12.39 0.23
CA PRO A 129 -7.10 -12.64 -1.20
C PRO A 129 -7.00 -11.34 -1.99
N VAL A 130 -5.97 -11.25 -2.84
CA VAL A 130 -5.69 -10.02 -3.57
C VAL A 130 -6.82 -9.64 -4.53
N GLN A 131 -7.50 -10.64 -5.10
CA GLN A 131 -8.63 -10.39 -6.01
C GLN A 131 -9.79 -9.71 -5.30
N GLU A 132 -10.10 -10.11 -4.09
CA GLU A 132 -11.16 -9.49 -3.29
C GLU A 132 -10.79 -8.07 -2.88
N GLN A 133 -9.56 -7.87 -2.46
CA GLN A 133 -9.05 -6.54 -2.12
C GLN A 133 -9.06 -5.61 -3.32
N PHE A 134 -8.66 -6.12 -4.48
CA PHE A 134 -8.65 -5.34 -5.72
C PHE A 134 -10.05 -4.93 -6.13
N ARG A 135 -11.03 -5.82 -5.98
CA ARG A 135 -12.43 -5.50 -6.25
C ARG A 135 -12.92 -4.39 -5.34
N GLU A 136 -12.65 -4.49 -4.04
CA GLU A 136 -13.04 -3.47 -3.07
C GLU A 136 -12.38 -2.13 -3.37
N LEU A 137 -11.11 -2.14 -3.76
CA LEU A 137 -10.39 -0.93 -4.16
C LEU A 137 -11.04 -0.31 -5.40
N THR A 138 -11.40 -1.11 -6.39
CA THR A 138 -12.07 -0.65 -7.60
C THR A 138 -13.42 -0.01 -7.27
N GLU A 139 -14.20 -0.65 -6.40
CA GLU A 139 -15.48 -0.11 -5.93
C GLU A 139 -15.32 1.24 -5.21
N TYR A 140 -14.20 1.42 -4.52
CA TYR A 140 -13.87 2.68 -3.88
C TYR A 140 -13.50 3.76 -4.91
N LEU A 141 -12.72 3.39 -5.94
CA LEU A 141 -12.19 4.35 -6.91
C LEU A 141 -13.20 4.78 -7.97
N LEU A 142 -14.06 3.87 -8.46
CA LEU A 142 -14.97 4.18 -9.57
C LEU A 142 -15.89 5.38 -9.30
N PRO A 143 -16.51 5.54 -8.13
CA PRO A 143 -17.36 6.71 -7.86
C PRO A 143 -16.59 8.03 -7.84
N LYS A 144 -15.27 7.98 -7.71
CA LYS A 144 -14.41 9.18 -7.65
C LYS A 144 -13.92 9.61 -9.03
N LEU A 145 -14.17 8.81 -10.07
CA LEU A 145 -13.76 9.14 -11.42
C LEU A 145 -14.43 10.42 -11.91
N ASP A 146 -13.67 11.23 -12.65
CA ASP A 146 -14.21 12.37 -13.35
C ASP A 146 -14.83 11.90 -14.67
N HIS A 147 -16.14 11.82 -14.71
CA HIS A 147 -16.87 11.33 -15.87
C HIS A 147 -16.80 12.26 -17.09
N GLU A 148 -16.27 13.46 -16.92
CA GLU A 148 -16.02 14.38 -18.02
C GLU A 148 -14.67 14.10 -18.71
N ASP A 149 -13.82 13.29 -18.08
CA ASP A 149 -12.53 12.88 -18.66
C ASP A 149 -12.73 11.60 -19.49
N PRO A 150 -12.59 11.67 -20.84
CA PRO A 150 -12.76 10.49 -21.69
C PRO A 150 -11.82 9.33 -21.34
N THR A 151 -10.60 9.65 -20.92
CA THR A 151 -9.62 8.63 -20.52
C THR A 151 -10.10 7.88 -19.27
N ALA A 152 -10.63 8.61 -18.28
CA ALA A 152 -11.16 8.00 -17.06
C ALA A 152 -12.34 7.08 -17.36
N VAL A 153 -13.25 7.52 -18.23
CA VAL A 153 -14.42 6.70 -18.65
C VAL A 153 -13.97 5.42 -19.34
N ASN A 154 -13.01 5.52 -20.26
CA ASN A 154 -12.52 4.35 -21.00
C ASN A 154 -11.76 3.36 -20.09
N LEU A 155 -11.02 3.85 -19.10
CA LEU A 155 -10.31 2.98 -18.17
C LEU A 155 -11.21 2.42 -17.07
N GLY A 156 -12.23 3.17 -16.65
CA GLY A 156 -13.10 2.77 -15.54
C GLY A 156 -14.25 1.85 -15.97
N TYR A 157 -14.61 1.85 -17.21
CA TYR A 157 -15.69 1.06 -17.78
C TYR A 157 -15.21 0.26 -18.96
#